data_0bfcce77f591f8e51b3bce00f277fe11
#
_entry.id   0bfcce77f591f8e51b3bce00f277fe11
#
_cell.length_a   1.000
_cell.length_b   1.000
_cell.length_c   1.000
_cell.angle_alpha   90.00
_cell.angle_beta   90.00
_cell.angle_gamma   90.00
#
_symmetry.space_group_name_H-M   'P 1'
#
loop_
_entity.id
_entity.type
_entity.pdbx_description
1 polymer ?
#
loop_
_entity_poly.entity_id
_entity_poly.type
_entity_poly.pdbx_seq_one_letter_code
_entity_poly.pdbx_strand_id
1 'polypeptide(L)'
;MTKRVATIITVSIIVVICISVLVSRSFSCNGGPSEIKNPDIFVIADAFDIASLDPAYGYDTASAGQIQNIYETLVEFHGNSTSEFIPSLATDWTISEDGKTYRFKIRDGVSFHSGNPLTPEDVEYSFERGMVQDYVLGPQWMFFEPLFGLGNYTSRTDNGLIPLEEIKSKVEVDGQWVQFNLATPYEPFLQILASSWGSIVDMDWCIQNGDWNGTEESYEALNNPGPGGSPIHSIADGTGPFMLELWEPGIAVRLVRNDDYWGAPASFERVVTQIVDEWGTRKLMLGLGDVDCAFVPNAGIQEAKEMPGILVYENVPTLLNQAFFFQFDIDLTSTLIGSGQLDGNGIPMNFFSDIDVRKGFAYAFDWDTYIDDALTGYGEQISSPIVKGIPYYEPDWPSYELDLVQAEEHLKAAWDGLLWENGFEMTLVYASGDITGKIACEILQNNLFEINPLFKINIQLMGWPTILSEMVLGRLPMYVNGWTADYPDPHNFVFPYMHSKGVFAQAQRYSNEVVDDLIEQAISSSSHSERQILYDQIAELYYNEVPSIMMSQILGVYFFRDWIQGFVYNPIRPVYEMYAYYLSKG
;
A
#
# COMPACT_ATOMS: atom_id res chain seq x y z
N MET A 1 -29.47 -37.04 56.79
CA MET A 1 -28.41 -36.94 55.78
C MET A 1 -28.75 -37.65 54.44
N THR A 2 -29.74 -38.48 54.37
CA THR A 2 -30.05 -39.36 53.21
C THR A 2 -31.01 -38.76 52.13
N LYS A 3 -31.80 -37.74 52.47
CA LYS A 3 -32.72 -37.11 51.49
C LYS A 3 -32.10 -35.97 50.64
N ARG A 4 -31.05 -35.34 51.09
CA ARG A 4 -30.37 -34.27 50.32
C ARG A 4 -29.36 -34.80 49.28
N VAL A 5 -28.81 -35.99 49.49
CA VAL A 5 -27.90 -36.63 48.52
C VAL A 5 -28.67 -37.20 47.31
N ALA A 6 -29.86 -37.74 47.52
CA ALA A 6 -30.72 -38.25 46.43
C ALA A 6 -31.18 -37.12 45.47
N THR A 7 -31.50 -35.93 45.98
CA THR A 7 -31.95 -34.79 45.18
C THR A 7 -30.80 -34.19 44.31
N ILE A 8 -29.58 -34.18 44.83
CA ILE A 8 -28.41 -33.66 44.07
C ILE A 8 -28.02 -34.62 42.94
N ILE A 9 -28.10 -35.93 43.18
CA ILE A 9 -27.81 -36.94 42.14
C ILE A 9 -28.84 -36.90 41.03
N THR A 10 -30.12 -36.70 41.34
CA THR A 10 -31.21 -36.65 40.34
C THR A 10 -31.13 -35.37 39.49
N VAL A 11 -30.76 -34.23 40.07
CA VAL A 11 -30.58 -32.97 39.30
C VAL A 11 -29.34 -33.04 38.43
N SER A 12 -28.23 -33.64 38.89
CA SER A 12 -27.03 -33.83 38.08
C SER A 12 -27.24 -34.79 36.91
N ILE A 13 -28.03 -35.83 37.06
CA ILE A 13 -28.35 -36.77 35.97
C ILE A 13 -29.29 -36.12 34.92
N ILE A 14 -30.23 -35.28 35.34
CA ILE A 14 -31.12 -34.56 34.42
C ILE A 14 -30.32 -33.47 33.63
N VAL A 15 -29.37 -32.78 34.24
CA VAL A 15 -28.51 -31.80 33.55
C VAL A 15 -27.56 -32.49 32.56
N VAL A 16 -27.00 -33.64 32.89
CA VAL A 16 -26.14 -34.41 31.97
C VAL A 16 -26.94 -35.00 30.81
N ILE A 17 -28.17 -35.44 31.03
CA ILE A 17 -29.07 -35.94 29.97
C ILE A 17 -29.57 -34.79 29.08
N CYS A 18 -29.82 -33.60 29.61
CA CYS A 18 -30.16 -32.41 28.80
C CYS A 18 -28.96 -31.91 27.97
N ILE A 19 -27.74 -32.00 28.49
CA ILE A 19 -26.54 -31.64 27.73
C ILE A 19 -26.21 -32.69 26.66
N SER A 20 -26.41 -33.99 26.94
CA SER A 20 -26.22 -35.06 25.96
C SER A 20 -27.29 -35.12 24.87
N VAL A 21 -28.50 -34.62 25.12
CA VAL A 21 -29.54 -34.48 24.09
C VAL A 21 -29.36 -33.23 23.23
N LEU A 22 -28.65 -32.19 23.73
CA LEU A 22 -28.26 -31.00 22.94
C LEU A 22 -27.01 -31.23 22.07
N VAL A 23 -26.17 -32.22 22.38
CA VAL A 23 -24.94 -32.53 21.60
C VAL A 23 -25.21 -33.58 20.51
N SER A 24 -26.36 -34.28 20.50
CA SER A 24 -26.69 -35.27 19.47
C SER A 24 -27.66 -34.79 18.38
N ARG A 25 -27.83 -33.49 18.20
CA ARG A 25 -28.26 -32.98 16.90
C ARG A 25 -27.07 -33.03 15.96
N SER A 26 -26.93 -34.17 15.30
CA SER A 26 -26.11 -34.29 14.09
C SER A 26 -26.39 -33.08 13.21
N PHE A 27 -25.38 -32.23 13.01
CA PHE A 27 -25.35 -31.31 11.88
C PHE A 27 -25.36 -32.17 10.62
N SER A 28 -26.54 -32.49 10.14
CA SER A 28 -26.73 -32.97 8.78
C SER A 28 -26.46 -31.73 7.91
N CYS A 29 -25.28 -31.61 7.37
CA CYS A 29 -25.00 -30.71 6.27
C CYS A 29 -25.79 -31.16 5.04
N ASN A 30 -27.08 -30.88 5.02
CA ASN A 30 -27.82 -30.78 3.78
C ASN A 30 -27.40 -29.42 3.18
N GLY A 31 -26.52 -29.45 2.18
CA GLY A 31 -26.14 -28.27 1.39
C GLY A 31 -27.31 -27.76 0.55
N GLY A 32 -28.27 -27.11 1.19
CA GLY A 32 -29.10 -26.11 0.54
C GLY A 32 -28.29 -24.80 0.45
N PRO A 33 -28.61 -23.90 -0.48
CA PRO A 33 -27.96 -22.57 -0.53
C PRO A 33 -28.05 -21.92 0.85
N SER A 34 -26.93 -21.41 1.35
CA SER A 34 -26.88 -20.73 2.65
C SER A 34 -27.84 -19.53 2.59
N GLU A 35 -28.70 -19.40 3.59
CA GLU A 35 -29.62 -18.25 3.64
C GLU A 35 -28.82 -16.96 3.71
N ILE A 36 -29.07 -16.06 2.75
CA ILE A 36 -28.40 -14.74 2.70
C ILE A 36 -28.83 -13.95 3.93
N LYS A 37 -27.87 -13.63 4.79
CA LYS A 37 -28.09 -12.74 5.93
C LYS A 37 -27.99 -11.29 5.48
N ASN A 38 -28.86 -10.44 6.02
CA ASN A 38 -28.84 -8.99 5.79
C ASN A 38 -28.72 -8.63 4.28
N PRO A 39 -29.73 -8.98 3.44
CA PRO A 39 -29.62 -8.85 1.97
C PRO A 39 -29.29 -7.43 1.51
N ASP A 40 -29.67 -6.41 2.29
CA ASP A 40 -29.51 -5.00 1.94
C ASP A 40 -28.25 -4.35 2.59
N ILE A 41 -27.46 -5.14 3.33
CA ILE A 41 -26.26 -4.65 4.05
C ILE A 41 -25.04 -5.44 3.58
N PHE A 42 -23.98 -4.75 3.18
CA PHE A 42 -22.67 -5.34 2.94
C PHE A 42 -21.80 -5.22 4.20
N VAL A 43 -21.34 -6.34 4.74
CA VAL A 43 -20.60 -6.41 6.01
C VAL A 43 -19.20 -6.96 5.79
N ILE A 44 -18.21 -6.21 6.23
CA ILE A 44 -16.78 -6.53 6.16
C ILE A 44 -16.24 -6.75 7.58
N ALA A 45 -15.42 -7.78 7.82
CA ALA A 45 -14.60 -7.87 9.03
C ALA A 45 -13.14 -7.64 8.69
N ASP A 46 -12.59 -6.53 9.16
CA ASP A 46 -11.20 -6.15 8.95
C ASP A 46 -10.39 -6.21 10.25
N ALA A 47 -9.07 -6.29 10.13
CA ALA A 47 -8.14 -6.20 11.26
C ALA A 47 -7.63 -4.78 11.49
N PHE A 48 -7.84 -3.87 10.54
CA PHE A 48 -7.27 -2.53 10.51
C PHE A 48 -8.35 -1.46 10.60
N ASP A 49 -8.13 -0.45 11.43
CA ASP A 49 -8.96 0.74 11.48
C ASP A 49 -8.42 1.82 10.53
N ILE A 50 -9.24 2.75 10.16
CA ILE A 50 -8.88 3.89 9.33
C ILE A 50 -8.09 4.93 10.13
N ALA A 51 -7.16 5.63 9.46
CA ALA A 51 -6.42 6.71 10.06
C ALA A 51 -7.15 8.06 9.93
N SER A 52 -7.87 8.29 8.82
CA SER A 52 -8.62 9.53 8.56
C SER A 52 -9.64 9.32 7.45
N LEU A 53 -10.72 10.13 7.47
CA LEU A 53 -11.69 10.26 6.37
C LEU A 53 -11.37 11.43 5.43
N ASP A 54 -10.37 12.22 5.75
CA ASP A 54 -9.91 13.31 4.90
C ASP A 54 -9.00 12.77 3.78
N PRO A 55 -9.35 12.97 2.49
CA PRO A 55 -8.52 12.52 1.36
C PRO A 55 -7.11 13.10 1.33
N ALA A 56 -6.88 14.27 1.97
CA ALA A 56 -5.56 14.87 2.07
C ALA A 56 -4.68 14.26 3.18
N TYR A 57 -5.25 13.40 4.04
CA TYR A 57 -4.60 12.83 5.22
C TYR A 57 -4.62 11.31 5.29
N GLY A 58 -5.72 10.68 4.84
CA GLY A 58 -5.93 9.23 4.95
C GLY A 58 -5.01 8.45 4.02
N TYR A 59 -3.72 8.32 4.36
CA TYR A 59 -2.70 7.68 3.52
C TYR A 59 -2.41 6.24 4.00
N ASP A 60 -3.45 5.46 4.06
CA ASP A 60 -3.45 4.03 4.36
C ASP A 60 -4.59 3.33 3.60
N THR A 61 -4.47 2.02 3.40
CA THR A 61 -5.42 1.25 2.59
C THR A 61 -6.83 1.20 3.19
N ALA A 62 -6.94 1.16 4.52
CA ALA A 62 -8.24 1.12 5.20
C ALA A 62 -8.98 2.46 5.04
N SER A 63 -8.27 3.60 5.19
CA SER A 63 -8.81 4.95 4.93
C SER A 63 -9.24 5.11 3.49
N ALA A 64 -8.37 4.73 2.53
CA ALA A 64 -8.65 4.81 1.11
C ALA A 64 -9.91 4.03 0.72
N GLY A 65 -10.14 2.85 1.32
CA GLY A 65 -11.33 2.03 1.13
C GLY A 65 -12.63 2.73 1.53
N GLN A 66 -12.62 3.53 2.58
CA GLN A 66 -13.80 4.32 2.98
C GLN A 66 -13.93 5.57 2.11
N ILE A 67 -12.82 6.28 1.86
CA ILE A 67 -12.78 7.50 1.05
C ILE A 67 -13.39 7.27 -0.33
N GLN A 68 -13.01 6.21 -1.05
CA GLN A 68 -13.54 5.95 -2.39
C GLN A 68 -15.04 5.60 -2.44
N ASN A 69 -15.66 5.21 -1.32
CA ASN A 69 -17.10 4.98 -1.25
C ASN A 69 -17.90 6.27 -0.93
N ILE A 70 -17.23 7.25 -0.31
CA ILE A 70 -17.83 8.52 0.14
C ILE A 70 -17.59 9.63 -0.88
N TYR A 71 -16.39 9.72 -1.43
CA TYR A 71 -15.97 10.75 -2.37
C TYR A 71 -15.80 10.17 -3.77
N GLU A 72 -15.72 11.04 -4.75
CA GLU A 72 -15.41 10.68 -6.14
C GLU A 72 -14.27 11.55 -6.68
N THR A 73 -13.66 11.07 -7.74
CA THR A 73 -12.53 11.69 -8.44
C THR A 73 -12.97 12.23 -9.80
N LEU A 74 -12.10 12.95 -10.50
CA LEU A 74 -12.39 13.46 -11.86
C LEU A 74 -12.59 12.34 -12.87
N VAL A 75 -11.76 11.31 -12.80
CA VAL A 75 -11.77 10.12 -13.65
C VAL A 75 -11.60 8.87 -12.79
N GLU A 76 -12.08 7.74 -13.26
CA GLU A 76 -11.95 6.45 -12.62
C GLU A 76 -11.16 5.46 -13.47
N PHE A 77 -10.50 4.46 -12.84
CA PHE A 77 -9.97 3.31 -13.57
C PHE A 77 -11.08 2.45 -14.17
N HIS A 78 -10.91 2.04 -15.41
CA HIS A 78 -11.87 1.17 -16.11
C HIS A 78 -11.71 -0.29 -15.67
N GLY A 79 -12.61 -0.78 -14.84
CA GLY A 79 -12.62 -2.18 -14.39
C GLY A 79 -11.32 -2.58 -13.68
N ASN A 80 -10.62 -3.58 -14.22
CA ASN A 80 -9.34 -4.07 -13.72
C ASN A 80 -8.10 -3.43 -14.38
N SER A 81 -8.29 -2.45 -15.24
CA SER A 81 -7.18 -1.74 -15.89
C SER A 81 -6.49 -0.80 -14.93
N THR A 82 -5.17 -0.66 -15.06
CA THR A 82 -4.33 0.30 -14.34
C THR A 82 -3.94 1.51 -15.19
N SER A 83 -4.41 1.56 -16.45
CA SER A 83 -4.03 2.60 -17.43
C SER A 83 -5.20 3.10 -18.30
N GLU A 84 -6.38 2.48 -18.23
CA GLU A 84 -7.58 2.94 -18.93
C GLU A 84 -8.52 3.64 -17.96
N PHE A 85 -9.06 4.79 -18.37
CA PHE A 85 -9.90 5.64 -17.53
C PHE A 85 -11.29 5.84 -18.14
N ILE A 86 -12.27 6.00 -17.24
CA ILE A 86 -13.64 6.39 -17.60
C ILE A 86 -14.00 7.72 -16.92
N PRO A 87 -14.96 8.48 -17.51
CA PRO A 87 -15.50 9.68 -16.89
C PRO A 87 -16.16 9.40 -15.52
N SER A 88 -15.83 10.23 -14.53
CA SER A 88 -16.50 10.30 -13.23
C SER A 88 -17.08 11.72 -13.02
N LEU A 89 -16.52 12.53 -12.12
CA LEU A 89 -16.95 13.93 -11.97
C LEU A 89 -16.54 14.82 -13.14
N ALA A 90 -15.57 14.42 -13.95
CA ALA A 90 -15.33 15.00 -15.26
C ALA A 90 -16.09 14.21 -16.34
N THR A 91 -16.75 14.92 -17.26
CA THR A 91 -17.45 14.30 -18.42
C THR A 91 -16.53 14.10 -19.61
N ASP A 92 -15.46 14.87 -19.71
CA ASP A 92 -14.48 14.87 -20.77
C ASP A 92 -13.16 15.49 -20.27
N TRP A 93 -12.03 15.16 -20.90
CA TRP A 93 -10.74 15.78 -20.63
C TRP A 93 -9.86 15.87 -21.86
N THR A 94 -8.91 16.81 -21.81
CA THR A 94 -7.91 17.01 -22.86
C THR A 94 -6.53 17.19 -22.25
N ILE A 95 -5.51 16.72 -22.97
CA ILE A 95 -4.11 16.87 -22.62
C ILE A 95 -3.43 17.63 -23.76
N SER A 96 -2.64 18.67 -23.44
CA SER A 96 -1.88 19.42 -24.45
C SER A 96 -0.81 18.54 -25.12
N GLU A 97 -0.39 18.92 -26.34
CA GLU A 97 0.62 18.16 -27.09
C GLU A 97 1.96 18.06 -26.36
N ASP A 98 2.29 19.02 -25.50
CA ASP A 98 3.49 19.02 -24.67
C ASP A 98 3.33 18.28 -23.33
N GLY A 99 2.16 17.68 -23.08
CA GLY A 99 1.87 16.92 -21.87
C GLY A 99 1.84 17.71 -20.56
N LYS A 100 1.80 19.07 -20.63
CA LYS A 100 1.89 19.94 -19.44
C LYS A 100 0.58 20.54 -18.98
N THR A 101 -0.46 20.49 -19.81
CA THR A 101 -1.76 21.07 -19.48
C THR A 101 -2.83 20.00 -19.58
N TYR A 102 -3.50 19.74 -18.47
CA TYR A 102 -4.64 18.83 -18.38
C TYR A 102 -5.88 19.64 -18.09
N ARG A 103 -6.94 19.48 -18.90
CA ARG A 103 -8.21 20.20 -18.73
C ARG A 103 -9.34 19.19 -18.59
N PHE A 104 -10.17 19.38 -17.57
CA PHE A 104 -11.30 18.51 -17.25
C PHE A 104 -12.60 19.31 -17.30
N LYS A 105 -13.61 18.79 -18.02
CA LYS A 105 -14.95 19.38 -18.07
C LYS A 105 -15.78 18.80 -16.93
N ILE A 106 -16.13 19.63 -15.96
CA ILE A 106 -16.85 19.19 -14.76
C ILE A 106 -18.31 18.89 -15.07
N ARG A 107 -18.84 17.83 -14.48
CA ARG A 107 -20.21 17.33 -14.66
C ARG A 107 -21.22 18.27 -14.00
N ASP A 108 -22.26 18.65 -14.75
CA ASP A 108 -23.40 19.40 -14.22
C ASP A 108 -24.37 18.48 -13.46
N GLY A 109 -25.03 19.02 -12.42
CA GLY A 109 -26.14 18.37 -11.71
C GLY A 109 -25.72 17.33 -10.69
N VAL A 110 -24.46 17.30 -10.28
CA VAL A 110 -23.94 16.54 -9.14
C VAL A 110 -24.10 17.38 -7.88
N SER A 111 -24.49 16.75 -6.76
CA SER A 111 -24.53 17.37 -5.44
C SER A 111 -23.70 16.59 -4.44
N PHE A 112 -23.08 17.30 -3.51
CA PHE A 112 -22.48 16.73 -2.32
C PHE A 112 -23.54 16.19 -1.36
N HIS A 113 -23.16 15.40 -0.38
CA HIS A 113 -24.06 14.84 0.64
C HIS A 113 -24.74 15.92 1.49
N SER A 114 -24.11 17.08 1.67
CA SER A 114 -24.67 18.29 2.27
C SER A 114 -25.86 18.85 1.49
N GLY A 115 -25.97 18.53 0.20
CA GLY A 115 -26.92 19.10 -0.76
C GLY A 115 -26.34 20.29 -1.54
N ASN A 116 -25.10 20.72 -1.28
CA ASN A 116 -24.41 21.74 -2.06
C ASN A 116 -24.13 21.20 -3.49
N PRO A 117 -24.29 22.03 -4.55
CA PRO A 117 -23.95 21.60 -5.89
C PRO A 117 -22.43 21.52 -6.08
N LEU A 118 -21.97 20.50 -6.79
CA LEU A 118 -20.57 20.43 -7.27
C LEU A 118 -20.31 21.52 -8.31
N THR A 119 -19.24 22.28 -8.13
CA THR A 119 -18.77 23.34 -9.03
C THR A 119 -17.30 23.10 -9.44
N PRO A 120 -16.81 23.73 -10.53
CA PRO A 120 -15.39 23.72 -10.85
C PRO A 120 -14.50 24.29 -9.74
N GLU A 121 -14.99 25.22 -8.94
CA GLU A 121 -14.31 25.83 -7.81
C GLU A 121 -14.07 24.84 -6.66
N ASP A 122 -14.94 23.84 -6.48
CA ASP A 122 -14.70 22.75 -5.50
C ASP A 122 -13.53 21.88 -5.92
N VAL A 123 -13.38 21.65 -7.23
CA VAL A 123 -12.24 20.91 -7.77
C VAL A 123 -10.94 21.68 -7.57
N GLU A 124 -10.89 22.96 -7.96
CA GLU A 124 -9.74 23.85 -7.71
C GLU A 124 -9.37 23.85 -6.22
N TYR A 125 -10.36 24.11 -5.36
CA TYR A 125 -10.18 24.10 -3.91
C TYR A 125 -9.63 22.79 -3.36
N SER A 126 -10.10 21.64 -3.83
CA SER A 126 -9.69 20.31 -3.34
C SER A 126 -8.19 20.11 -3.48
N PHE A 127 -7.61 20.42 -4.64
CA PHE A 127 -6.19 20.27 -4.90
C PHE A 127 -5.34 21.37 -4.24
N GLU A 128 -5.79 22.62 -4.26
CA GLU A 128 -5.12 23.72 -3.55
C GLU A 128 -5.08 23.44 -2.05
N ARG A 129 -6.21 23.05 -1.46
CA ARG A 129 -6.33 22.65 -0.05
C ARG A 129 -5.37 21.54 0.33
N GLY A 130 -5.29 20.49 -0.48
CA GLY A 130 -4.36 19.39 -0.25
C GLY A 130 -2.91 19.85 -0.19
N MET A 131 -2.49 20.70 -1.15
CA MET A 131 -1.14 21.28 -1.19
C MET A 131 -0.90 22.29 -0.06
N VAL A 132 -1.92 23.04 0.36
CA VAL A 132 -1.86 23.94 1.50
C VAL A 132 -1.65 23.18 2.82
N GLN A 133 -2.40 22.12 3.04
CA GLN A 133 -2.30 21.32 4.25
C GLN A 133 -1.01 20.51 4.29
N ASP A 134 -0.61 19.90 3.19
CA ASP A 134 0.67 19.23 3.00
C ASP A 134 1.14 18.44 4.24
N TYR A 135 0.29 17.51 4.70
CA TYR A 135 0.63 16.67 5.85
C TYR A 135 1.83 15.79 5.51
N VAL A 136 2.88 15.82 6.33
CA VAL A 136 4.17 15.15 6.04
C VAL A 136 4.06 13.63 5.90
N LEU A 137 3.05 13.00 6.49
CA LEU A 137 2.74 11.57 6.37
C LEU A 137 1.49 11.34 5.50
N GLY A 138 1.06 12.34 4.74
CA GLY A 138 -0.10 12.28 3.85
C GLY A 138 0.26 12.05 2.39
N PRO A 139 -0.75 11.91 1.53
CA PRO A 139 -0.59 11.53 0.12
C PRO A 139 -0.24 12.69 -0.82
N GLN A 140 -0.26 13.93 -0.34
CA GLN A 140 -0.23 15.12 -1.19
C GLN A 140 1.10 15.34 -1.91
N TRP A 141 2.19 14.69 -1.47
CA TRP A 141 3.49 14.71 -2.15
C TRP A 141 3.39 14.31 -3.63
N MET A 142 2.43 13.45 -3.99
CA MET A 142 2.20 13.00 -5.36
C MET A 142 1.77 14.11 -6.32
N PHE A 143 1.19 15.20 -5.82
CA PHE A 143 0.78 16.35 -6.62
C PHE A 143 1.89 17.39 -6.75
N PHE A 144 2.83 17.46 -5.79
CA PHE A 144 3.91 18.42 -5.86
C PHE A 144 4.87 18.16 -7.02
N GLU A 145 5.27 16.93 -7.24
CA GLU A 145 6.22 16.61 -8.29
C GLU A 145 5.73 16.99 -9.70
N PRO A 146 4.53 16.58 -10.15
CA PRO A 146 4.04 17.02 -11.46
C PRO A 146 3.80 18.52 -11.56
N LEU A 147 3.30 19.16 -10.50
CA LEU A 147 2.92 20.58 -10.53
C LEU A 147 4.09 21.55 -10.31
N PHE A 148 5.11 21.18 -9.53
CA PHE A 148 6.23 22.05 -9.19
C PHE A 148 7.58 21.59 -9.76
N GLY A 149 7.64 20.41 -10.37
CA GLY A 149 8.81 19.81 -11.01
C GLY A 149 9.45 18.69 -10.20
N LEU A 150 10.23 17.87 -10.91
CA LEU A 150 10.88 16.68 -10.35
C LEU A 150 11.68 17.00 -9.07
N GLY A 151 11.49 16.18 -8.05
CA GLY A 151 12.16 16.31 -6.76
C GLY A 151 11.51 17.33 -5.80
N ASN A 152 10.37 17.91 -6.14
CA ASN A 152 9.57 18.73 -5.23
C ASN A 152 8.41 17.89 -4.66
N TYR A 153 8.36 17.70 -3.35
CA TYR A 153 7.40 16.83 -2.69
C TYR A 153 6.60 17.50 -1.57
N THR A 154 6.82 18.79 -1.36
CA THR A 154 6.24 19.51 -0.21
C THR A 154 6.15 21.01 -0.50
N SER A 155 5.20 21.65 0.16
CA SER A 155 5.09 23.12 0.18
C SER A 155 6.20 23.80 1.00
N ARG A 156 6.90 23.04 1.84
CA ARG A 156 7.96 23.55 2.73
C ARG A 156 9.31 23.53 2.02
N THR A 157 9.91 24.70 1.91
CA THR A 157 11.22 24.91 1.27
C THR A 157 12.22 25.49 2.28
N ASP A 158 13.50 25.53 1.92
CA ASP A 158 14.54 26.18 2.72
C ASP A 158 14.26 27.67 3.00
N ASN A 159 13.43 28.30 2.18
CA ASN A 159 13.05 29.71 2.28
C ASN A 159 11.68 29.94 2.95
N GLY A 160 11.02 28.92 3.45
CA GLY A 160 9.68 28.95 4.01
C GLY A 160 8.66 28.20 3.16
N LEU A 161 7.37 28.54 3.27
CA LEU A 161 6.33 27.94 2.46
C LEU A 161 6.37 28.46 1.01
N ILE A 162 5.97 27.63 0.05
CA ILE A 162 5.68 28.06 -1.32
C ILE A 162 4.59 29.15 -1.25
N PRO A 163 4.73 30.29 -1.95
CA PRO A 163 3.72 31.34 -1.94
C PRO A 163 2.33 30.80 -2.37
N LEU A 164 1.29 31.20 -1.67
CA LEU A 164 -0.09 30.74 -1.96
C LEU A 164 -0.49 31.01 -3.42
N GLU A 165 -0.11 32.17 -3.97
CA GLU A 165 -0.40 32.51 -5.38
C GLU A 165 0.28 31.56 -6.38
N GLU A 166 1.42 30.97 -6.00
CA GLU A 166 2.07 29.96 -6.82
C GLU A 166 1.32 28.62 -6.78
N ILE A 167 0.82 28.21 -5.61
CA ILE A 167 -0.08 27.05 -5.46
C ILE A 167 -1.32 27.24 -6.32
N LYS A 168 -2.00 28.39 -6.21
CA LYS A 168 -3.20 28.74 -6.98
C LYS A 168 -2.98 28.75 -8.49
N SER A 169 -1.78 29.07 -8.95
CA SER A 169 -1.45 29.06 -10.37
C SER A 169 -1.36 27.66 -10.99
N LYS A 170 -1.39 26.59 -10.17
CA LYS A 170 -1.28 25.21 -10.65
C LYS A 170 -2.62 24.61 -11.05
N VAL A 171 -3.72 25.09 -10.45
CA VAL A 171 -5.08 24.64 -10.77
C VAL A 171 -5.93 25.89 -11.01
N GLU A 172 -6.60 25.97 -12.13
CA GLU A 172 -7.32 27.17 -12.54
C GLU A 172 -8.70 26.84 -13.11
N VAL A 173 -9.72 27.59 -12.76
CA VAL A 173 -11.08 27.46 -13.31
C VAL A 173 -11.24 28.32 -14.57
N ASP A 174 -11.77 27.72 -15.66
CA ASP A 174 -12.15 28.38 -16.90
C ASP A 174 -13.58 27.98 -17.30
N GLY A 175 -14.56 28.67 -16.75
CA GLY A 175 -15.99 28.34 -16.91
C GLY A 175 -16.32 26.97 -16.34
N GLN A 176 -16.75 26.01 -17.17
CA GLN A 176 -17.06 24.63 -16.74
C GLN A 176 -15.82 23.70 -16.76
N TRP A 177 -14.65 24.26 -17.04
CA TRP A 177 -13.41 23.51 -17.11
C TRP A 177 -12.49 23.85 -15.94
N VAL A 178 -11.78 22.83 -15.46
CA VAL A 178 -10.64 22.99 -14.55
C VAL A 178 -9.39 22.61 -15.28
N GLN A 179 -8.34 23.40 -15.15
CA GLN A 179 -7.06 23.24 -15.81
C GLN A 179 -5.95 23.03 -14.78
N PHE A 180 -5.14 21.99 -14.97
CA PHE A 180 -3.91 21.73 -14.23
C PHE A 180 -2.72 22.13 -15.08
N ASN A 181 -1.80 22.90 -14.50
CA ASN A 181 -0.59 23.42 -15.15
C ASN A 181 0.64 22.70 -14.56
N LEU A 182 1.15 21.69 -15.27
CA LEU A 182 2.28 20.88 -14.84
C LEU A 182 3.62 21.59 -15.17
N ALA A 183 4.61 21.45 -14.31
CA ALA A 183 5.95 21.97 -14.53
C ALA A 183 6.68 21.20 -15.65
N THR A 184 6.51 19.89 -15.68
CA THR A 184 7.06 18.97 -16.68
C THR A 184 5.98 18.02 -17.17
N PRO A 185 6.09 17.41 -18.37
CA PRO A 185 5.23 16.31 -18.74
C PRO A 185 5.29 15.23 -17.65
N TYR A 186 4.14 14.67 -17.29
CA TYR A 186 4.07 13.68 -16.22
C TYR A 186 2.99 12.65 -16.58
N GLU A 187 3.40 11.56 -17.19
CA GLU A 187 2.49 10.58 -17.78
C GLU A 187 1.53 9.94 -16.75
N PRO A 188 1.95 9.60 -15.49
CA PRO A 188 1.04 9.02 -14.54
C PRO A 188 0.08 10.01 -13.85
N PHE A 189 -0.03 11.25 -14.33
CA PHE A 189 -0.90 12.24 -13.68
C PHE A 189 -2.38 11.82 -13.65
N LEU A 190 -2.89 11.14 -14.69
CA LEU A 190 -4.25 10.60 -14.67
C LEU A 190 -4.42 9.47 -13.65
N GLN A 191 -3.39 8.64 -13.45
CA GLN A 191 -3.40 7.58 -12.43
C GLN A 191 -3.52 8.17 -11.02
N ILE A 192 -2.78 9.25 -10.75
CA ILE A 192 -2.85 9.96 -9.47
C ILE A 192 -4.23 10.59 -9.27
N LEU A 193 -4.78 11.25 -10.29
CA LEU A 193 -6.12 11.84 -10.25
C LEU A 193 -7.25 10.82 -10.11
N ALA A 194 -7.05 9.57 -10.55
CA ALA A 194 -8.01 8.48 -10.42
C ALA A 194 -7.90 7.71 -9.10
N SER A 195 -6.88 7.97 -8.30
CA SER A 195 -6.71 7.39 -6.96
C SER A 195 -7.59 8.11 -5.93
N SER A 196 -7.83 7.47 -4.78
CA SER A 196 -8.62 8.08 -3.69
C SER A 196 -8.05 9.42 -3.18
N TRP A 197 -6.78 9.67 -3.42
CA TRP A 197 -6.10 10.92 -3.08
C TRP A 197 -6.51 12.12 -3.96
N GLY A 198 -7.05 11.84 -5.15
CA GLY A 198 -7.61 12.83 -6.08
C GLY A 198 -9.10 13.12 -5.83
N SER A 199 -9.65 12.75 -4.68
CA SER A 199 -11.05 12.96 -4.31
C SER A 199 -11.41 14.45 -4.19
N ILE A 200 -12.62 14.78 -4.64
CA ILE A 200 -13.14 16.15 -4.58
C ILE A 200 -13.97 16.35 -3.30
N VAL A 201 -13.72 17.44 -2.59
CA VAL A 201 -14.40 17.83 -1.36
C VAL A 201 -15.25 19.09 -1.58
N ASP A 202 -16.31 19.26 -0.78
CA ASP A 202 -17.16 20.45 -0.75
C ASP A 202 -16.41 21.62 -0.08
N MET A 203 -16.08 22.64 -0.85
CA MET A 203 -15.37 23.84 -0.37
C MET A 203 -16.13 24.55 0.75
N ASP A 204 -17.40 24.83 0.53
CA ASP A 204 -18.22 25.58 1.49
C ASP A 204 -18.38 24.81 2.81
N TRP A 205 -18.58 23.50 2.71
CA TRP A 205 -18.70 22.63 3.89
C TRP A 205 -17.35 22.51 4.63
N CYS A 206 -16.23 22.37 3.94
CA CYS A 206 -14.90 22.34 4.54
C CYS A 206 -14.62 23.65 5.32
N ILE A 207 -14.86 24.81 4.71
CA ILE A 207 -14.67 26.12 5.33
C ILE A 207 -15.57 26.28 6.58
N GLN A 208 -16.83 25.84 6.51
CA GLN A 208 -17.75 25.87 7.65
C GLN A 208 -17.27 25.00 8.82
N ASN A 209 -16.52 23.93 8.54
CA ASN A 209 -15.93 23.05 9.55
C ASN A 209 -14.53 23.48 10.00
N GLY A 210 -14.08 24.69 9.63
CA GLY A 210 -12.83 25.28 10.12
C GLY A 210 -11.60 24.95 9.28
N ASP A 211 -11.80 24.51 8.05
CA ASP A 211 -10.72 24.23 7.10
C ASP A 211 -10.22 25.49 6.39
N TRP A 212 -9.26 25.31 5.49
CA TRP A 212 -8.65 26.39 4.73
C TRP A 212 -9.71 27.25 4.02
N ASN A 213 -9.61 28.56 4.21
CA ASN A 213 -10.60 29.52 3.71
C ASN A 213 -10.07 30.38 2.54
N GLY A 214 -9.02 29.92 1.85
CA GLY A 214 -8.44 30.61 0.70
C GLY A 214 -7.44 31.70 1.05
N THR A 215 -7.10 31.94 2.34
CA THR A 215 -6.20 33.00 2.78
C THR A 215 -4.82 32.48 3.17
N GLU A 216 -3.79 33.35 3.09
CA GLU A 216 -2.43 33.08 3.55
C GLU A 216 -2.38 32.77 5.05
N GLU A 217 -3.15 33.50 5.88
CA GLU A 217 -3.19 33.29 7.33
C GLU A 217 -3.68 31.87 7.67
N SER A 218 -4.71 31.37 6.98
CA SER A 218 -5.20 30.00 7.18
C SER A 218 -4.26 28.95 6.59
N TYR A 219 -3.51 29.28 5.53
CA TYR A 219 -2.46 28.43 4.99
C TYR A 219 -1.35 28.19 6.01
N GLU A 220 -0.78 29.25 6.57
CA GLU A 220 0.25 29.15 7.62
C GLU A 220 -0.25 28.34 8.85
N ALA A 221 -1.53 28.51 9.22
CA ALA A 221 -2.11 27.86 10.39
C ALA A 221 -2.40 26.36 10.17
N LEU A 222 -2.76 25.96 8.95
CA LEU A 222 -3.17 24.58 8.63
C LEU A 222 -2.08 23.75 7.93
N ASN A 223 -0.91 24.32 7.66
CA ASN A 223 0.18 23.57 7.04
C ASN A 223 0.76 22.54 8.03
N ASN A 224 0.75 21.29 7.64
CA ASN A 224 1.28 20.15 8.39
C ASN A 224 0.80 20.09 9.85
N PRO A 225 -0.53 20.06 10.12
CA PRO A 225 -1.08 20.20 11.48
C PRO A 225 -0.90 18.97 12.38
N GLY A 226 -0.26 17.91 11.88
CA GLY A 226 0.02 16.69 12.62
C GLY A 226 -1.12 15.66 12.58
N PRO A 227 -0.93 14.47 13.19
CA PRO A 227 -1.91 13.39 13.17
C PRO A 227 -3.25 13.83 13.76
N GLY A 228 -4.35 13.56 13.03
CA GLY A 228 -5.71 13.94 13.44
C GLY A 228 -5.96 15.45 13.48
N GLY A 229 -5.04 16.25 12.94
CA GLY A 229 -5.13 17.71 12.93
C GLY A 229 -5.97 18.29 11.79
N SER A 230 -6.41 17.47 10.82
CA SER A 230 -7.35 17.90 9.81
C SER A 230 -8.71 18.28 10.42
N PRO A 231 -9.30 19.42 10.05
CA PRO A 231 -10.64 19.80 10.52
C PRO A 231 -11.74 18.79 10.14
N ILE A 232 -11.57 18.07 9.03
CA ILE A 232 -12.51 17.04 8.55
C ILE A 232 -12.02 15.60 8.78
N HIS A 233 -11.06 15.40 9.68
CA HIS A 233 -10.45 14.11 10.00
C HIS A 233 -11.45 12.97 10.22
N SER A 234 -12.56 13.22 10.93
CA SER A 234 -13.55 12.20 11.33
C SER A 234 -14.96 12.45 10.82
N ILE A 235 -15.12 13.40 9.92
CA ILE A 235 -16.37 13.74 9.25
C ILE A 235 -16.14 13.75 7.75
N ALA A 236 -17.20 13.59 6.95
CA ALA A 236 -17.06 13.48 5.51
C ALA A 236 -18.28 14.06 4.78
N ASP A 237 -18.02 14.77 3.69
CA ASP A 237 -19.04 15.27 2.76
C ASP A 237 -18.51 15.16 1.33
N GLY A 238 -18.89 14.07 0.65
CA GLY A 238 -18.50 13.77 -0.72
C GLY A 238 -19.67 13.75 -1.68
N THR A 239 -19.42 13.33 -2.91
CA THR A 239 -20.43 13.15 -3.95
C THR A 239 -20.80 11.69 -4.17
N GLY A 240 -20.14 10.76 -3.48
CA GLY A 240 -20.19 9.34 -3.73
C GLY A 240 -21.51 8.63 -3.42
N PRO A 241 -21.61 7.36 -3.79
CA PRO A 241 -22.83 6.57 -3.62
C PRO A 241 -23.17 6.21 -2.18
N PHE A 242 -22.25 6.43 -1.24
CA PHE A 242 -22.48 6.22 0.20
C PHE A 242 -22.05 7.44 1.00
N MET A 243 -22.79 7.71 2.10
CA MET A 243 -22.55 8.77 3.06
C MET A 243 -22.05 8.19 4.37
N LEU A 244 -21.20 8.92 5.09
CA LEU A 244 -20.78 8.53 6.43
C LEU A 244 -21.99 8.57 7.40
N GLU A 245 -22.34 7.41 8.00
CA GLU A 245 -23.30 7.34 9.11
C GLU A 245 -22.58 7.48 10.46
N LEU A 246 -21.45 6.75 10.62
CA LEU A 246 -20.70 6.73 11.88
C LEU A 246 -19.30 6.15 11.68
N TRP A 247 -18.31 6.72 12.35
CA TRP A 247 -17.03 6.10 12.63
C TRP A 247 -16.82 6.02 14.14
N GLU A 248 -16.72 4.79 14.66
CA GLU A 248 -16.33 4.48 16.04
C GLU A 248 -14.92 3.85 16.02
N PRO A 249 -13.86 4.62 16.36
CA PRO A 249 -12.49 4.14 16.29
C PRO A 249 -12.28 2.81 17.05
N GLY A 250 -11.63 1.85 16.39
CA GLY A 250 -11.38 0.50 16.90
C GLY A 250 -12.61 -0.42 16.94
N ILE A 251 -13.77 0.03 16.45
CA ILE A 251 -15.02 -0.74 16.48
C ILE A 251 -15.60 -0.91 15.10
N ALA A 252 -15.98 0.18 14.43
CA ALA A 252 -16.61 0.11 13.11
C ALA A 252 -16.66 1.44 12.36
N VAL A 253 -16.68 1.33 11.02
CA VAL A 253 -17.14 2.39 10.11
C VAL A 253 -18.47 1.95 9.49
N ARG A 254 -19.46 2.84 9.46
CA ARG A 254 -20.77 2.60 8.86
C ARG A 254 -21.09 3.66 7.84
N LEU A 255 -21.42 3.19 6.65
CA LEU A 255 -21.89 4.05 5.56
C LEU A 255 -23.35 3.73 5.26
N VAL A 256 -24.12 4.73 4.88
CA VAL A 256 -25.51 4.62 4.41
C VAL A 256 -25.59 5.05 2.95
N ARG A 257 -26.44 4.40 2.15
CA ARG A 257 -26.61 4.73 0.73
C ARG A 257 -27.06 6.19 0.56
N ASN A 258 -26.44 6.84 -0.41
CA ASN A 258 -26.90 8.13 -0.92
C ASN A 258 -28.06 7.90 -1.92
N ASP A 259 -29.29 8.12 -1.47
CA ASP A 259 -30.46 7.93 -2.34
C ASP A 259 -30.63 9.05 -3.37
N ASP A 260 -29.92 10.19 -3.19
CA ASP A 260 -29.84 11.31 -4.13
C ASP A 260 -28.60 11.28 -5.03
N TYR A 261 -27.91 10.13 -5.08
CA TYR A 261 -26.71 9.93 -5.91
C TYR A 261 -27.01 10.19 -7.39
N TRP A 262 -26.14 10.95 -8.04
CA TRP A 262 -26.29 11.34 -9.46
C TRP A 262 -26.25 10.17 -10.45
N GLY A 263 -25.63 9.05 -10.08
CA GLY A 263 -25.58 7.80 -10.84
C GLY A 263 -26.73 6.85 -10.54
N ALA A 264 -26.56 5.58 -10.88
CA ALA A 264 -27.51 4.56 -10.47
C ALA A 264 -27.43 4.32 -8.94
N PRO A 265 -28.54 4.04 -8.24
CA PRO A 265 -28.46 3.78 -6.81
C PRO A 265 -27.65 2.50 -6.53
N ALA A 266 -26.84 2.51 -5.47
CA ALA A 266 -26.13 1.32 -5.01
C ALA A 266 -27.09 0.21 -4.59
N SER A 267 -26.68 -1.06 -4.74
CA SER A 267 -27.49 -2.21 -4.37
C SER A 267 -27.73 -2.33 -2.86
N PHE A 268 -26.74 -1.93 -2.06
CA PHE A 268 -26.82 -2.00 -0.59
C PHE A 268 -27.37 -0.70 -0.01
N GLU A 269 -28.19 -0.83 1.04
CA GLU A 269 -28.62 0.32 1.86
C GLU A 269 -27.54 0.78 2.84
N ARG A 270 -26.64 -0.14 3.25
CA ARG A 270 -25.53 0.13 4.17
C ARG A 270 -24.30 -0.68 3.82
N VAL A 271 -23.14 -0.11 4.14
CA VAL A 271 -21.85 -0.80 4.21
C VAL A 271 -21.34 -0.69 5.64
N VAL A 272 -20.90 -1.81 6.22
CA VAL A 272 -20.41 -1.86 7.60
C VAL A 272 -19.06 -2.54 7.62
N THR A 273 -18.02 -1.82 7.95
CA THR A 273 -16.69 -2.37 8.23
C THR A 273 -16.52 -2.53 9.73
N GLN A 274 -16.44 -3.76 10.22
CA GLN A 274 -16.21 -4.09 11.63
C GLN A 274 -14.73 -4.33 11.86
N ILE A 275 -14.16 -3.67 12.86
CA ILE A 275 -12.75 -3.85 13.24
C ILE A 275 -12.67 -5.00 14.25
N VAL A 276 -12.04 -6.09 13.84
CA VAL A 276 -11.94 -7.33 14.60
C VAL A 276 -10.52 -7.88 14.50
N ASP A 277 -9.65 -7.61 15.46
CA ASP A 277 -8.21 -7.93 15.42
C ASP A 277 -7.92 -9.43 15.34
N GLU A 278 -8.76 -10.26 15.96
CA GLU A 278 -8.51 -11.68 16.16
C GLU A 278 -9.07 -12.52 14.99
N TRP A 279 -8.18 -13.25 14.30
CA TRP A 279 -8.53 -14.06 13.13
C TRP A 279 -9.60 -15.13 13.43
N GLY A 280 -9.51 -15.83 14.54
CA GLY A 280 -10.51 -16.87 14.90
C GLY A 280 -11.93 -16.32 14.97
N THR A 281 -12.09 -15.06 15.41
CA THR A 281 -13.38 -14.37 15.44
C THR A 281 -13.84 -14.01 14.02
N ARG A 282 -12.99 -13.38 13.19
CA ARG A 282 -13.32 -13.09 11.78
C ARG A 282 -13.68 -14.35 11.01
N LYS A 283 -12.93 -15.45 11.23
CA LYS A 283 -13.21 -16.76 10.64
C LYS A 283 -14.61 -17.27 11.00
N LEU A 284 -14.99 -17.18 12.27
CA LEU A 284 -16.33 -17.61 12.70
C LEU A 284 -17.41 -16.74 12.06
N MET A 285 -17.23 -15.42 12.02
CA MET A 285 -18.18 -14.50 11.40
C MET A 285 -18.33 -14.80 9.89
N LEU A 286 -17.24 -15.00 9.17
CA LEU A 286 -17.24 -15.36 7.75
C LEU A 286 -17.93 -16.72 7.53
N GLY A 287 -17.57 -17.75 8.31
CA GLY A 287 -18.14 -19.09 8.20
C GLY A 287 -19.64 -19.17 8.51
N LEU A 288 -20.13 -18.37 9.46
CA LEU A 288 -21.54 -18.26 9.81
C LEU A 288 -22.33 -17.35 8.85
N GLY A 289 -21.65 -16.59 7.98
CA GLY A 289 -22.28 -15.59 7.10
C GLY A 289 -22.77 -14.36 7.86
N ASP A 290 -22.17 -14.03 8.99
CA ASP A 290 -22.41 -12.79 9.72
C ASP A 290 -21.69 -11.60 9.04
N VAL A 291 -20.66 -11.90 8.25
CA VAL A 291 -19.98 -10.98 7.35
C VAL A 291 -19.91 -11.56 5.95
N ASP A 292 -19.80 -10.70 4.96
CA ASP A 292 -19.77 -11.03 3.53
C ASP A 292 -18.36 -11.26 3.01
N CYS A 293 -17.39 -10.58 3.60
CA CYS A 293 -15.97 -10.81 3.39
C CYS A 293 -15.17 -10.54 4.67
N ALA A 294 -13.94 -11.03 4.72
CA ALA A 294 -13.06 -10.81 5.86
C ALA A 294 -11.60 -10.79 5.43
N PHE A 295 -10.78 -9.98 6.12
CA PHE A 295 -9.34 -10.09 6.05
C PHE A 295 -8.87 -11.45 6.61
N VAL A 296 -8.14 -12.20 5.80
CA VAL A 296 -7.58 -13.51 6.14
C VAL A 296 -6.05 -13.41 6.15
N PRO A 297 -5.38 -13.62 7.30
CA PRO A 297 -3.91 -13.63 7.34
C PRO A 297 -3.36 -14.86 6.62
N ASN A 298 -2.10 -14.80 6.14
CA ASN A 298 -1.47 -15.88 5.37
C ASN A 298 -1.64 -17.26 6.03
N ALA A 299 -1.43 -17.35 7.34
CA ALA A 299 -1.61 -18.60 8.10
C ALA A 299 -3.06 -19.13 8.10
N GLY A 300 -4.04 -18.30 7.78
CA GLY A 300 -5.47 -18.66 7.74
C GLY A 300 -5.98 -19.04 6.35
N ILE A 301 -5.20 -18.82 5.28
CA ILE A 301 -5.65 -18.98 3.89
C ILE A 301 -6.18 -20.39 3.61
N GLN A 302 -5.42 -21.43 3.94
CA GLN A 302 -5.84 -22.81 3.68
C GLN A 302 -7.11 -23.19 4.44
N GLU A 303 -7.23 -22.74 5.68
CA GLU A 303 -8.41 -22.98 6.51
C GLU A 303 -9.64 -22.25 5.95
N ALA A 304 -9.49 -21.03 5.47
CA ALA A 304 -10.57 -20.27 4.85
C ALA A 304 -11.02 -20.87 3.51
N LYS A 305 -10.10 -21.38 2.71
CA LYS A 305 -10.40 -22.09 1.43
C LYS A 305 -11.26 -23.34 1.61
N GLU A 306 -11.14 -24.02 2.75
CA GLU A 306 -11.91 -25.24 3.07
C GLU A 306 -13.31 -24.93 3.62
N MET A 307 -13.64 -23.67 3.88
CA MET A 307 -14.94 -23.29 4.44
C MET A 307 -16.04 -23.38 3.38
N PRO A 308 -17.22 -23.97 3.71
CA PRO A 308 -18.32 -24.06 2.77
C PRO A 308 -18.95 -22.69 2.49
N GLY A 309 -19.37 -22.46 1.24
CA GLY A 309 -20.04 -21.22 0.82
C GLY A 309 -19.09 -20.02 0.76
N ILE A 310 -17.82 -20.25 0.50
CA ILE A 310 -16.82 -19.22 0.29
C ILE A 310 -16.37 -19.22 -1.18
N LEU A 311 -16.41 -18.04 -1.79
CA LEU A 311 -15.79 -17.74 -3.07
C LEU A 311 -14.39 -17.20 -2.82
N VAL A 312 -13.41 -17.76 -3.52
CA VAL A 312 -11.99 -17.38 -3.37
C VAL A 312 -11.47 -16.80 -4.68
N TYR A 313 -10.90 -15.59 -4.61
CA TYR A 313 -10.09 -15.02 -5.67
C TYR A 313 -8.63 -15.13 -5.23
N GLU A 314 -7.83 -15.86 -5.98
CA GLU A 314 -6.42 -16.14 -5.61
C GLU A 314 -5.46 -15.85 -6.77
N ASN A 315 -4.17 -15.72 -6.43
CA ASN A 315 -3.10 -15.44 -7.38
C ASN A 315 -3.31 -14.12 -8.15
N VAL A 316 -3.95 -13.14 -7.52
CA VAL A 316 -4.10 -11.81 -8.12
C VAL A 316 -2.88 -10.95 -7.80
N PRO A 317 -2.23 -10.32 -8.79
CA PRO A 317 -1.03 -9.52 -8.57
C PRO A 317 -1.39 -8.28 -7.73
N THR A 318 -0.79 -8.14 -6.55
CA THR A 318 -0.85 -6.89 -5.79
C THR A 318 0.24 -5.94 -6.28
N LEU A 319 0.13 -4.65 -6.00
CA LEU A 319 1.21 -3.69 -6.29
C LEU A 319 2.14 -3.51 -5.08
N LEU A 320 2.41 -4.61 -4.37
CA LEU A 320 3.30 -4.69 -3.20
C LEU A 320 4.50 -5.55 -3.52
N ASN A 321 5.69 -5.00 -3.39
CA ASN A 321 6.95 -5.74 -3.44
C ASN A 321 7.67 -5.77 -2.09
N GLN A 322 8.61 -6.68 -1.95
CA GLN A 322 9.51 -6.80 -0.79
C GLN A 322 10.95 -6.97 -1.23
N ALA A 323 11.88 -6.41 -0.47
CA ALA A 323 13.30 -6.46 -0.75
C ALA A 323 14.17 -6.47 0.51
N PHE A 324 15.40 -6.98 0.35
CA PHE A 324 16.51 -6.64 1.24
C PHE A 324 17.20 -5.37 0.74
N PHE A 325 17.41 -4.44 1.65
CA PHE A 325 18.12 -3.19 1.40
C PHE A 325 19.51 -3.22 2.02
N PHE A 326 20.51 -2.78 1.25
CA PHE A 326 21.89 -2.63 1.69
C PHE A 326 22.18 -1.20 2.10
N GLN A 327 23.02 -0.97 3.11
CA GLN A 327 23.54 0.36 3.42
C GLN A 327 24.95 0.52 2.84
N PHE A 328 25.11 1.45 1.90
CA PHE A 328 26.38 1.66 1.19
C PHE A 328 27.42 2.44 2.02
N ASP A 329 26.96 3.24 2.96
CA ASP A 329 27.79 4.01 3.88
C ASP A 329 27.15 4.01 5.27
N ILE A 330 27.51 2.98 6.07
CA ILE A 330 26.92 2.72 7.39
C ILE A 330 27.46 3.75 8.40
N ASP A 331 26.58 4.37 9.18
CA ASP A 331 26.99 5.26 10.26
C ASP A 331 27.79 4.49 11.33
N LEU A 332 28.98 4.98 11.66
CA LEU A 332 29.89 4.34 12.61
C LEU A 332 29.34 4.25 14.05
N THR A 333 28.26 4.94 14.37
CA THR A 333 27.56 4.81 15.64
C THR A 333 26.60 3.63 15.67
N SER A 334 26.45 2.90 14.56
CA SER A 334 25.65 1.67 14.51
C SER A 334 26.24 0.61 15.43
N THR A 335 25.38 -0.01 16.23
CA THR A 335 25.74 -1.16 17.08
C THR A 335 25.57 -2.51 16.35
N LEU A 336 25.18 -2.48 15.06
CA LEU A 336 24.83 -3.65 14.28
C LEU A 336 25.97 -4.15 13.38
N ILE A 337 27.11 -3.45 13.36
CA ILE A 337 28.29 -3.72 12.53
C ILE A 337 29.44 -4.41 13.28
N GLY A 338 29.22 -4.85 14.51
CA GLY A 338 30.24 -5.51 15.32
C GLY A 338 31.46 -4.62 15.60
N SER A 339 32.67 -5.09 15.27
CA SER A 339 33.91 -4.33 15.48
C SER A 339 34.07 -3.10 14.58
N GLY A 340 33.25 -2.95 13.53
CA GLY A 340 33.39 -1.91 12.51
C GLY A 340 34.55 -2.16 11.54
N GLN A 341 35.12 -3.35 11.51
CA GLN A 341 36.24 -3.76 10.66
C GLN A 341 36.03 -5.16 10.11
N LEU A 342 36.68 -5.47 8.98
CA LEU A 342 36.64 -6.81 8.36
C LEU A 342 37.66 -7.73 9.04
N ASP A 343 37.42 -8.07 10.31
CA ASP A 343 38.31 -8.87 11.18
C ASP A 343 37.67 -10.18 11.70
N GLY A 344 36.54 -10.56 11.09
CA GLY A 344 35.73 -11.73 11.48
C GLY A 344 34.76 -11.46 12.64
N ASN A 345 34.79 -10.25 13.25
CA ASN A 345 33.89 -9.85 14.35
C ASN A 345 33.05 -8.60 14.01
N GLY A 346 33.12 -8.11 12.77
CA GLY A 346 32.37 -6.97 12.30
C GLY A 346 32.48 -6.76 10.81
N ILE A 347 31.91 -5.63 10.34
CA ILE A 347 31.98 -5.14 8.98
C ILE A 347 32.36 -3.65 8.96
N PRO A 348 33.12 -3.17 7.96
CA PRO A 348 33.43 -1.75 7.80
C PRO A 348 32.20 -0.97 7.31
N MET A 349 32.22 0.34 7.49
CA MET A 349 31.12 1.24 7.10
C MET A 349 30.71 1.12 5.61
N ASN A 350 31.65 0.83 4.74
CA ASN A 350 31.43 0.70 3.29
C ASN A 350 31.39 -0.76 2.82
N PHE A 351 30.96 -1.68 3.69
CA PHE A 351 30.94 -3.12 3.41
C PHE A 351 30.18 -3.47 2.15
N PHE A 352 29.00 -2.89 1.97
CA PHE A 352 28.14 -3.12 0.80
C PHE A 352 28.48 -2.21 -0.40
N SER A 353 29.52 -1.36 -0.34
CA SER A 353 30.02 -0.66 -1.53
C SER A 353 30.73 -1.61 -2.50
N ASP A 354 31.24 -2.74 -2.01
CA ASP A 354 31.81 -3.79 -2.85
C ASP A 354 30.69 -4.55 -3.58
N ILE A 355 30.75 -4.56 -4.92
CA ILE A 355 29.74 -5.20 -5.77
C ILE A 355 29.72 -6.73 -5.60
N ASP A 356 30.88 -7.34 -5.34
CA ASP A 356 30.99 -8.78 -5.18
C ASP A 356 30.33 -9.26 -3.88
N VAL A 357 30.31 -8.42 -2.82
CA VAL A 357 29.52 -8.69 -1.62
C VAL A 357 28.03 -8.73 -1.98
N ARG A 358 27.50 -7.71 -2.67
CA ARG A 358 26.08 -7.63 -2.99
C ARG A 358 25.65 -8.78 -3.93
N LYS A 359 26.45 -9.11 -4.95
CA LYS A 359 26.19 -10.23 -5.85
C LYS A 359 26.26 -11.58 -5.13
N GLY A 360 27.23 -11.76 -4.25
CA GLY A 360 27.32 -12.96 -3.43
C GLY A 360 26.10 -13.17 -2.53
N PHE A 361 25.58 -12.09 -1.94
CA PHE A 361 24.34 -12.14 -1.15
C PHE A 361 23.12 -12.43 -2.04
N ALA A 362 23.05 -11.83 -3.24
CA ALA A 362 21.96 -12.06 -4.17
C ALA A 362 21.92 -13.54 -4.61
N TYR A 363 23.03 -14.11 -5.08
CA TYR A 363 23.09 -15.53 -5.45
C TYR A 363 22.91 -16.51 -4.28
N ALA A 364 23.06 -16.06 -3.04
CA ALA A 364 22.83 -16.88 -1.86
C ALA A 364 21.37 -16.92 -1.39
N PHE A 365 20.48 -16.08 -1.93
CA PHE A 365 19.08 -16.08 -1.53
C PHE A 365 18.30 -17.17 -2.27
N ASP A 366 17.44 -17.91 -1.56
CA ASP A 366 16.59 -18.99 -2.07
C ASP A 366 15.15 -18.49 -2.20
N TRP A 367 14.79 -18.04 -3.41
CA TRP A 367 13.44 -17.53 -3.73
C TRP A 367 12.38 -18.61 -3.64
N ASP A 368 12.68 -19.83 -4.12
CA ASP A 368 11.71 -20.93 -4.13
C ASP A 368 11.31 -21.28 -2.69
N THR A 369 12.30 -21.49 -1.81
CA THR A 369 12.03 -21.73 -0.38
C THR A 369 11.32 -20.54 0.26
N TYR A 370 11.66 -19.31 -0.08
CA TYR A 370 10.99 -18.12 0.45
C TYR A 370 9.52 -18.06 0.02
N ILE A 371 9.22 -18.27 -1.26
CA ILE A 371 7.86 -18.24 -1.79
C ILE A 371 7.03 -19.38 -1.20
N ASP A 372 7.58 -20.59 -1.11
CA ASP A 372 6.85 -21.75 -0.62
C ASP A 372 6.63 -21.71 0.91
N ASP A 373 7.66 -21.41 1.69
CA ASP A 373 7.61 -21.51 3.16
C ASP A 373 7.09 -20.22 3.82
N ALA A 374 7.54 -19.04 3.34
CA ALA A 374 7.13 -17.77 3.94
C ALA A 374 5.80 -17.27 3.37
N LEU A 375 5.64 -17.33 2.06
CA LEU A 375 4.45 -16.81 1.37
C LEU A 375 3.40 -17.88 1.08
N THR A 376 3.66 -19.13 1.45
CA THR A 376 2.74 -20.28 1.24
C THR A 376 2.29 -20.43 -0.23
N GLY A 377 3.20 -20.12 -1.17
CA GLY A 377 2.96 -20.11 -2.61
C GLY A 377 2.27 -18.84 -3.15
N TYR A 378 1.98 -17.83 -2.32
CA TYR A 378 1.33 -16.58 -2.75
C TYR A 378 2.34 -15.44 -2.94
N GLY A 379 3.33 -15.69 -3.77
CA GLY A 379 4.33 -14.72 -4.20
C GLY A 379 4.89 -15.07 -5.57
N GLU A 380 5.40 -14.08 -6.27
CA GLU A 380 6.18 -14.26 -7.50
C GLU A 380 7.52 -13.56 -7.32
N GLN A 381 8.61 -14.20 -7.74
CA GLN A 381 9.91 -13.54 -7.83
C GLN A 381 9.83 -12.40 -8.85
N ILE A 382 10.42 -11.27 -8.55
CA ILE A 382 10.58 -10.14 -9.46
C ILE A 382 12.05 -9.76 -9.58
N SER A 383 12.46 -9.31 -10.76
CA SER A 383 13.86 -9.02 -11.09
C SER A 383 14.27 -7.58 -10.85
N SER A 384 13.31 -6.68 -10.72
CA SER A 384 13.50 -5.25 -10.51
C SER A 384 12.44 -4.71 -9.55
N PRO A 385 12.52 -3.48 -9.07
CA PRO A 385 11.45 -2.88 -8.25
C PRO A 385 10.08 -2.85 -8.94
N ILE A 386 10.03 -2.82 -10.28
CA ILE A 386 8.80 -2.76 -11.07
C ILE A 386 8.05 -4.09 -10.95
N VAL A 387 6.77 -4.04 -10.58
CA VAL A 387 5.92 -5.20 -10.32
C VAL A 387 5.05 -5.56 -11.52
N LYS A 388 4.62 -6.80 -11.60
CA LYS A 388 3.64 -7.27 -12.58
C LYS A 388 2.27 -6.63 -12.32
N GLY A 389 1.54 -6.28 -13.39
CA GLY A 389 0.20 -5.68 -13.30
C GLY A 389 0.18 -4.18 -13.54
N ILE A 390 1.33 -3.56 -13.78
CA ILE A 390 1.45 -2.16 -14.23
C ILE A 390 2.06 -2.10 -15.64
N PRO A 391 1.91 -0.98 -16.35
CA PRO A 391 2.56 -0.79 -17.65
C PRO A 391 4.07 -0.99 -17.59
N TYR A 392 4.68 -1.35 -18.71
CA TYR A 392 6.15 -1.48 -18.92
C TYR A 392 6.84 -2.60 -18.13
N TYR A 393 6.13 -3.42 -17.35
CA TYR A 393 6.71 -4.62 -16.76
C TYR A 393 7.06 -5.66 -17.82
N GLU A 394 8.27 -6.20 -17.78
CA GLU A 394 8.72 -7.28 -18.67
C GLU A 394 9.17 -8.50 -17.84
N PRO A 395 8.62 -9.70 -18.08
CA PRO A 395 8.97 -10.89 -17.33
C PRO A 395 10.37 -11.43 -17.66
N ASP A 396 10.94 -11.03 -18.80
CA ASP A 396 12.22 -11.54 -19.31
C ASP A 396 13.42 -10.69 -18.88
N TRP A 397 13.25 -9.70 -18.01
CA TRP A 397 14.37 -8.95 -17.44
C TRP A 397 15.32 -9.88 -16.67
N PRO A 398 16.65 -9.62 -16.68
CA PRO A 398 17.60 -10.45 -15.99
C PRO A 398 17.31 -10.52 -14.49
N SER A 399 17.37 -11.72 -13.92
CA SER A 399 17.09 -11.99 -12.50
C SER A 399 18.19 -12.85 -11.88
N TYR A 400 18.32 -12.74 -10.56
CA TYR A 400 19.15 -13.66 -9.79
C TYR A 400 18.36 -14.92 -9.47
N GLU A 401 19.06 -16.05 -9.34
CA GLU A 401 18.54 -17.31 -8.84
C GLU A 401 19.51 -17.87 -7.79
N LEU A 402 19.06 -18.80 -6.97
CA LEU A 402 19.93 -19.46 -6.01
C LEU A 402 21.06 -20.20 -6.74
N ASP A 403 22.28 -19.71 -6.57
CA ASP A 403 23.50 -20.37 -7.06
C ASP A 403 24.63 -20.19 -6.04
N LEU A 404 24.76 -21.18 -5.13
CA LEU A 404 25.78 -21.12 -4.08
C LEU A 404 27.22 -21.16 -4.63
N VAL A 405 27.41 -21.65 -5.87
CA VAL A 405 28.74 -21.66 -6.52
C VAL A 405 29.10 -20.25 -6.99
N GLN A 406 28.16 -19.56 -7.66
CA GLN A 406 28.35 -18.15 -8.03
C GLN A 406 28.48 -17.25 -6.80
N ALA A 407 27.65 -17.49 -5.77
CA ALA A 407 27.77 -16.78 -4.49
C ALA A 407 29.17 -16.93 -3.88
N GLU A 408 29.70 -18.18 -3.83
CA GLU A 408 31.05 -18.46 -3.34
C GLU A 408 32.13 -17.76 -4.16
N GLU A 409 32.03 -17.75 -5.50
CA GLU A 409 32.99 -17.09 -6.39
C GLU A 409 33.05 -15.57 -6.13
N HIS A 410 31.90 -14.91 -6.04
CA HIS A 410 31.82 -13.50 -5.71
C HIS A 410 32.34 -13.20 -4.31
N LEU A 411 31.93 -13.94 -3.28
CA LEU A 411 32.38 -13.73 -1.89
C LEU A 411 33.87 -14.01 -1.70
N LYS A 412 34.48 -14.84 -2.55
CA LYS A 412 35.96 -15.02 -2.60
C LYS A 412 36.69 -13.86 -3.26
N ALA A 413 36.07 -13.18 -4.22
CA ALA A 413 36.64 -12.01 -4.87
C ALA A 413 36.48 -10.74 -4.01
N ALA A 414 35.43 -10.66 -3.21
CA ALA A 414 35.09 -9.51 -2.42
C ALA A 414 36.23 -9.05 -1.49
N TRP A 415 36.43 -7.71 -1.43
CA TRP A 415 37.49 -7.10 -0.61
C TRP A 415 38.88 -7.65 -0.91
N ASP A 416 39.20 -7.90 -2.18
CA ASP A 416 40.48 -8.48 -2.61
C ASP A 416 40.80 -9.82 -1.92
N GLY A 417 39.77 -10.61 -1.59
CA GLY A 417 39.86 -11.91 -0.91
C GLY A 417 39.83 -11.85 0.62
N LEU A 418 39.92 -10.68 1.22
CA LEU A 418 39.95 -10.51 2.68
C LEU A 418 38.64 -10.96 3.33
N LEU A 419 37.50 -10.79 2.64
CA LEU A 419 36.20 -11.24 3.13
C LEU A 419 36.19 -12.77 3.36
N TRP A 420 36.72 -13.51 2.42
CA TRP A 420 36.77 -14.96 2.49
C TRP A 420 37.69 -15.48 3.59
N GLU A 421 38.84 -14.84 3.76
CA GLU A 421 39.88 -15.23 4.73
C GLU A 421 39.47 -14.90 6.16
N ASN A 422 38.94 -13.71 6.39
CA ASN A 422 38.62 -13.21 7.73
C ASN A 422 37.22 -13.58 8.20
N GLY A 423 36.26 -13.68 7.26
CA GLY A 423 34.83 -13.72 7.56
C GLY A 423 34.30 -12.36 8.02
N PHE A 424 33.06 -12.34 8.46
CA PHE A 424 32.41 -11.15 8.99
C PHE A 424 31.36 -11.49 10.06
N GLU A 425 30.97 -10.47 10.83
CA GLU A 425 29.81 -10.52 11.73
C GLU A 425 28.99 -9.24 11.56
N MET A 426 27.67 -9.39 11.29
CA MET A 426 26.74 -8.26 11.18
C MET A 426 25.34 -8.64 11.67
N THR A 427 24.48 -7.64 11.83
CA THR A 427 23.07 -7.86 12.17
C THR A 427 22.17 -7.44 11.01
N LEU A 428 21.27 -8.36 10.62
CA LEU A 428 20.20 -8.17 9.65
C LEU A 428 18.89 -7.89 10.40
N VAL A 429 18.15 -6.85 10.00
CA VAL A 429 16.99 -6.36 10.74
C VAL A 429 15.69 -6.64 9.97
N TYR A 430 14.65 -7.04 10.71
CA TYR A 430 13.29 -7.16 10.20
C TYR A 430 12.28 -6.51 11.17
N ALA A 431 11.09 -6.15 10.66
CA ALA A 431 10.08 -5.46 11.44
C ALA A 431 9.35 -6.39 12.43
N SER A 432 8.97 -5.84 13.57
CA SER A 432 8.12 -6.55 14.54
C SER A 432 6.77 -6.91 13.90
N GLY A 433 6.40 -8.18 13.98
CA GLY A 433 5.19 -8.72 13.36
C GLY A 433 5.40 -9.26 11.93
N ASP A 434 6.51 -8.94 11.27
CA ASP A 434 6.84 -9.45 9.93
C ASP A 434 7.47 -10.85 10.02
N ILE A 435 6.62 -11.89 9.97
CA ILE A 435 7.06 -13.29 9.98
C ILE A 435 7.74 -13.65 8.66
N THR A 436 7.28 -13.11 7.54
CA THR A 436 7.83 -13.39 6.21
C THR A 436 9.23 -12.83 6.08
N GLY A 437 9.45 -11.60 6.52
CA GLY A 437 10.78 -10.99 6.59
C GLY A 437 11.74 -11.75 7.51
N LYS A 438 11.26 -12.29 8.63
CA LYS A 438 12.07 -13.16 9.50
C LYS A 438 12.56 -14.41 8.77
N ILE A 439 11.66 -15.12 8.07
CA ILE A 439 12.01 -16.32 7.32
C ILE A 439 13.02 -16.00 6.20
N ALA A 440 12.83 -14.89 5.48
CA ALA A 440 13.79 -14.42 4.48
C ALA A 440 15.19 -14.20 5.08
N CYS A 441 15.27 -13.57 6.26
CA CYS A 441 16.53 -13.39 6.97
C CYS A 441 17.19 -14.73 7.35
N GLU A 442 16.40 -15.69 7.82
CA GLU A 442 16.88 -17.04 8.21
C GLU A 442 17.39 -17.82 6.99
N ILE A 443 16.73 -17.73 5.84
CA ILE A 443 17.18 -18.36 4.58
C ILE A 443 18.57 -17.81 4.19
N LEU A 444 18.70 -16.50 4.11
CA LEU A 444 19.96 -15.86 3.72
C LEU A 444 21.10 -16.15 4.72
N GLN A 445 20.81 -16.11 6.02
CA GLN A 445 21.75 -16.46 7.09
C GLN A 445 22.28 -17.89 6.92
N ASN A 446 21.38 -18.86 6.70
CA ASN A 446 21.74 -20.27 6.58
C ASN A 446 22.60 -20.53 5.34
N ASN A 447 22.23 -19.99 4.19
CA ASN A 447 22.95 -20.19 2.93
C ASN A 447 24.35 -19.55 2.97
N LEU A 448 24.48 -18.34 3.52
CA LEU A 448 25.80 -17.71 3.68
C LEU A 448 26.69 -18.47 4.68
N PHE A 449 26.12 -19.00 5.77
CA PHE A 449 26.85 -19.85 6.72
C PHE A 449 27.28 -21.18 6.08
N GLU A 450 26.48 -21.78 5.20
CA GLU A 450 26.83 -23.00 4.45
C GLU A 450 28.02 -22.74 3.50
N ILE A 451 28.03 -21.58 2.82
CA ILE A 451 29.13 -21.18 1.93
C ILE A 451 30.43 -21.02 2.73
N ASN A 452 30.42 -20.32 3.86
CA ASN A 452 31.58 -20.14 4.73
C ASN A 452 31.13 -19.92 6.19
N PRO A 453 31.46 -20.86 7.12
CA PRO A 453 31.07 -20.73 8.54
C PRO A 453 31.66 -19.52 9.28
N LEU A 454 32.56 -18.76 8.66
CA LEU A 454 33.05 -17.49 9.17
C LEU A 454 32.10 -16.32 8.88
N PHE A 455 31.07 -16.53 8.05
CA PHE A 455 30.04 -15.52 7.75
C PHE A 455 28.94 -15.61 8.78
N LYS A 456 28.88 -14.63 9.67
CA LYS A 456 27.98 -14.61 10.81
C LYS A 456 26.96 -13.48 10.66
N ILE A 457 25.71 -13.84 10.48
CA ILE A 457 24.59 -12.90 10.48
C ILE A 457 23.78 -13.12 11.75
N ASN A 458 23.63 -12.07 12.57
CA ASN A 458 22.67 -12.05 13.65
C ASN A 458 21.34 -11.49 13.09
N ILE A 459 20.21 -12.07 13.49
CA ILE A 459 18.88 -11.60 13.05
C ILE A 459 18.24 -10.87 14.22
N GLN A 460 17.78 -9.63 13.98
CA GLN A 460 17.20 -8.79 15.02
C GLN A 460 15.83 -8.26 14.61
N LEU A 461 14.83 -8.50 15.46
CA LEU A 461 13.54 -7.87 15.41
C LEU A 461 13.62 -6.42 15.91
N MET A 462 12.99 -5.49 15.20
CA MET A 462 12.94 -4.08 15.57
C MET A 462 11.54 -3.51 15.35
N GLY A 463 11.09 -2.59 16.21
CA GLY A 463 9.81 -1.89 16.03
C GLY A 463 9.85 -0.96 14.81
N TRP A 464 8.75 -0.86 14.08
CA TRP A 464 8.68 -0.08 12.84
C TRP A 464 9.14 1.40 12.97
N PRO A 465 8.72 2.17 14.00
CA PRO A 465 9.21 3.54 14.16
C PRO A 465 10.73 3.62 14.36
N THR A 466 11.32 2.61 15.00
CA THR A 466 12.78 2.52 15.20
C THR A 466 13.49 2.20 13.88
N ILE A 467 12.93 1.27 13.06
CA ILE A 467 13.47 0.98 11.72
C ILE A 467 13.52 2.25 10.89
N LEU A 468 12.42 3.02 10.82
CA LEU A 468 12.37 4.27 10.06
C LEU A 468 13.43 5.28 10.52
N SER A 469 13.60 5.43 11.84
CA SER A 469 14.60 6.34 12.39
C SER A 469 16.04 5.88 12.09
N GLU A 470 16.35 4.60 12.33
CA GLU A 470 17.69 4.06 12.11
C GLU A 470 18.04 3.95 10.61
N MET A 471 17.05 3.73 9.74
CA MET A 471 17.16 3.77 8.29
C MET A 471 17.62 5.15 7.81
N VAL A 472 16.93 6.23 8.22
CA VAL A 472 17.28 7.62 7.87
C VAL A 472 18.68 7.99 8.41
N LEU A 473 19.04 7.50 9.59
CA LEU A 473 20.38 7.73 10.19
C LEU A 473 21.48 6.89 9.52
N GLY A 474 21.15 5.96 8.62
CA GLY A 474 22.10 5.07 7.96
C GLY A 474 22.73 4.03 8.90
N ARG A 475 22.03 3.60 9.96
CA ARG A 475 22.55 2.69 10.98
C ARG A 475 22.16 1.23 10.80
N LEU A 476 21.30 0.93 9.82
CA LEU A 476 20.91 -0.45 9.48
C LEU A 476 21.83 -0.97 8.39
N PRO A 477 22.78 -1.88 8.66
CA PRO A 477 23.67 -2.39 7.60
C PRO A 477 22.90 -3.13 6.50
N MET A 478 21.88 -3.90 6.90
CA MET A 478 20.96 -4.58 6.00
C MET A 478 19.60 -4.77 6.69
N TYR A 479 18.50 -4.58 5.95
CA TYR A 479 17.15 -4.71 6.51
C TYR A 479 16.14 -5.15 5.46
N VAL A 480 15.02 -5.74 5.92
CA VAL A 480 13.86 -6.09 5.10
C VAL A 480 12.87 -4.94 5.10
N ASN A 481 12.38 -4.57 3.93
CA ASN A 481 11.29 -3.62 3.73
C ASN A 481 10.59 -3.89 2.40
N GLY A 482 9.55 -3.11 2.09
CA GLY A 482 8.80 -3.19 0.84
C GLY A 482 8.14 -1.88 0.47
N TRP A 483 7.48 -1.88 -0.69
CA TRP A 483 6.73 -0.74 -1.21
C TRP A 483 5.41 -1.17 -1.78
N THR A 484 4.35 -0.46 -1.42
CA THR A 484 3.04 -0.57 -2.06
C THR A 484 2.87 0.62 -2.98
N ALA A 485 2.42 0.40 -4.22
CA ALA A 485 2.23 1.50 -5.16
C ALA A 485 1.15 2.48 -4.69
N ASP A 486 1.43 3.75 -4.80
CA ASP A 486 0.46 4.84 -4.63
C ASP A 486 -0.32 5.10 -5.92
N TYR A 487 0.33 4.88 -7.05
CA TYR A 487 -0.26 4.90 -8.39
C TYR A 487 0.44 3.86 -9.27
N PRO A 488 -0.27 3.28 -10.25
CA PRO A 488 0.21 2.10 -10.98
C PRO A 488 1.13 2.46 -12.16
N ASP A 489 2.29 3.06 -11.86
CA ASP A 489 3.32 3.40 -12.84
C ASP A 489 4.71 2.97 -12.35
N PRO A 490 5.63 2.54 -13.23
CA PRO A 490 6.98 2.16 -12.84
C PRO A 490 7.74 3.24 -12.08
N HIS A 491 7.48 4.52 -12.34
CA HIS A 491 8.10 5.63 -11.61
C HIS A 491 7.90 5.52 -10.10
N ASN A 492 6.69 5.10 -9.67
CA ASN A 492 6.37 4.89 -8.25
C ASN A 492 7.21 3.79 -7.57
N PHE A 493 7.94 3.01 -8.35
CA PHE A 493 8.86 1.97 -7.86
C PHE A 493 10.32 2.34 -8.06
N VAL A 494 10.71 2.70 -9.29
CA VAL A 494 12.12 2.96 -9.59
C VAL A 494 12.63 4.22 -8.90
N PHE A 495 11.79 5.23 -8.72
CA PHE A 495 12.19 6.45 -8.02
C PHE A 495 12.52 6.20 -6.54
N PRO A 496 11.64 5.60 -5.72
CA PRO A 496 11.97 5.28 -4.33
C PRO A 496 13.23 4.41 -4.16
N TYR A 497 13.43 3.44 -5.05
CA TYR A 497 14.48 2.41 -4.92
C TYR A 497 15.83 2.83 -5.48
N MET A 498 15.85 3.62 -6.55
CA MET A 498 17.07 3.80 -7.35
C MET A 498 17.46 5.25 -7.59
N HIS A 499 16.51 6.21 -7.58
CA HIS A 499 16.83 7.62 -7.78
C HIS A 499 17.51 8.19 -6.53
N SER A 500 18.60 8.96 -6.68
CA SER A 500 19.38 9.51 -5.56
C SER A 500 18.57 10.34 -4.56
N LYS A 501 17.40 10.87 -4.96
CA LYS A 501 16.42 11.57 -4.11
C LYS A 501 15.30 10.66 -3.59
N GLY A 502 15.23 9.40 -4.01
CA GLY A 502 14.22 8.44 -3.58
C GLY A 502 14.41 8.00 -2.13
N VAL A 503 13.33 7.69 -1.43
CA VAL A 503 13.35 7.43 0.02
C VAL A 503 14.29 6.29 0.42
N PHE A 504 14.33 5.20 -0.35
CA PHE A 504 15.22 4.07 -0.05
C PHE A 504 16.65 4.37 -0.51
N ALA A 505 16.84 4.88 -1.73
CA ALA A 505 18.15 5.21 -2.25
C ALA A 505 18.89 6.23 -1.36
N GLN A 506 18.20 7.29 -0.89
CA GLN A 506 18.76 8.23 0.08
C GLN A 506 19.13 7.56 1.41
N ALA A 507 18.23 6.72 1.94
CA ALA A 507 18.47 6.01 3.19
C ALA A 507 19.67 5.06 3.08
N GLN A 508 19.80 4.35 1.96
CA GLN A 508 20.93 3.47 1.62
C GLN A 508 22.23 4.23 1.28
N ARG A 509 22.11 5.55 1.02
CA ARG A 509 23.20 6.37 0.45
C ARG A 509 23.70 5.84 -0.90
N TYR A 510 22.78 5.28 -1.67
CA TYR A 510 22.97 4.90 -3.06
C TYR A 510 22.77 6.11 -3.96
N SER A 511 23.62 6.28 -4.97
CA SER A 511 23.51 7.32 -5.97
C SER A 511 24.17 6.87 -7.26
N ASN A 512 23.46 7.04 -8.37
CA ASN A 512 23.99 6.82 -9.72
C ASN A 512 23.35 7.83 -10.68
N GLU A 513 24.14 8.79 -11.16
CA GLU A 513 23.67 9.86 -12.05
C GLU A 513 23.06 9.32 -13.36
N VAL A 514 23.53 8.18 -13.88
CA VAL A 514 22.96 7.57 -15.09
C VAL A 514 21.56 7.02 -14.82
N VAL A 515 21.34 6.43 -13.66
CA VAL A 515 20.03 5.93 -13.25
C VAL A 515 19.07 7.10 -13.00
N ASP A 516 19.52 8.15 -12.33
CA ASP A 516 18.74 9.36 -12.11
C ASP A 516 18.25 9.95 -13.43
N ASP A 517 19.17 10.14 -14.39
CA ASP A 517 18.86 10.67 -15.72
C ASP A 517 17.85 9.79 -16.48
N LEU A 518 17.97 8.45 -16.41
CA LEU A 518 17.03 7.53 -17.07
C LEU A 518 15.63 7.60 -16.44
N ILE A 519 15.54 7.67 -15.13
CA ILE A 519 14.26 7.82 -14.41
C ILE A 519 13.58 9.14 -14.76
N GLU A 520 14.33 10.25 -14.77
CA GLU A 520 13.82 11.58 -15.12
C GLU A 520 13.38 11.65 -16.60
N GLN A 521 14.10 11.00 -17.52
CA GLN A 521 13.69 10.89 -18.91
C GLN A 521 12.41 10.03 -19.05
N ALA A 522 12.33 8.89 -18.36
CA ALA A 522 11.20 7.99 -18.44
C ALA A 522 9.88 8.65 -17.99
N ILE A 523 9.91 9.40 -16.87
CA ILE A 523 8.70 10.06 -16.37
C ILE A 523 8.26 11.23 -17.26
N SER A 524 9.22 11.89 -17.90
CA SER A 524 8.97 13.08 -18.74
C SER A 524 8.61 12.74 -20.18
N SER A 525 8.75 11.47 -20.62
CA SER A 525 8.41 11.05 -21.98
C SER A 525 6.93 10.67 -22.10
N SER A 526 6.25 11.20 -23.11
CA SER A 526 4.90 10.79 -23.52
C SER A 526 4.89 9.62 -24.53
N SER A 527 6.05 9.12 -24.93
CA SER A 527 6.19 8.01 -25.87
C SER A 527 6.24 6.67 -25.13
N HIS A 528 5.21 5.85 -25.29
CA HIS A 528 5.16 4.51 -24.69
C HIS A 528 6.40 3.66 -25.05
N SER A 529 6.83 3.67 -26.32
CA SER A 529 7.99 2.89 -26.76
C SER A 529 9.32 3.43 -26.21
N GLU A 530 9.44 4.74 -26.00
CA GLU A 530 10.60 5.33 -25.38
C GLU A 530 10.67 5.02 -23.88
N ARG A 531 9.55 5.12 -23.17
CA ARG A 531 9.46 4.75 -21.75
C ARG A 531 9.82 3.28 -21.55
N GLN A 532 9.34 2.35 -22.42
CA GLN A 532 9.71 0.94 -22.34
C GLN A 532 11.23 0.75 -22.42
N ILE A 533 11.88 1.37 -23.42
CA ILE A 533 13.34 1.27 -23.59
C ILE A 533 14.09 1.80 -22.35
N LEU A 534 13.60 2.89 -21.76
CA LEU A 534 14.22 3.48 -20.58
C LEU A 534 14.07 2.58 -19.35
N TYR A 535 12.88 1.99 -19.13
CA TYR A 535 12.68 1.05 -18.04
C TYR A 535 13.43 -0.27 -18.23
N ASP A 536 13.60 -0.74 -19.46
CA ASP A 536 14.47 -1.89 -19.77
C ASP A 536 15.93 -1.62 -19.34
N GLN A 537 16.44 -0.41 -19.65
CA GLN A 537 17.79 -0.01 -19.23
C GLN A 537 17.91 0.12 -17.71
N ILE A 538 16.90 0.66 -17.04
CA ILE A 538 16.87 0.76 -15.57
C ILE A 538 16.88 -0.63 -14.93
N ALA A 539 16.09 -1.58 -15.46
CA ALA A 539 16.07 -2.95 -14.97
C ALA A 539 17.43 -3.67 -15.19
N GLU A 540 18.09 -3.44 -16.32
CA GLU A 540 19.44 -3.96 -16.56
C GLU A 540 20.48 -3.40 -15.59
N LEU A 541 20.41 -2.08 -15.31
CA LEU A 541 21.28 -1.44 -14.32
C LEU A 541 21.01 -1.96 -12.91
N TYR A 542 19.73 -2.17 -12.56
CA TYR A 542 19.36 -2.77 -11.28
C TYR A 542 20.00 -4.14 -11.08
N TYR A 543 19.92 -5.02 -12.09
CA TYR A 543 20.57 -6.33 -12.06
C TYR A 543 22.09 -6.24 -11.94
N ASN A 544 22.72 -5.32 -12.69
CA ASN A 544 24.17 -5.20 -12.71
C ASN A 544 24.74 -4.62 -11.40
N GLU A 545 24.04 -3.67 -10.77
CA GLU A 545 24.52 -2.93 -9.59
C GLU A 545 24.02 -3.52 -8.26
N VAL A 546 22.93 -4.25 -8.27
CA VAL A 546 22.32 -4.86 -7.07
C VAL A 546 22.17 -3.85 -5.91
N PRO A 547 21.45 -2.73 -6.09
CA PRO A 547 21.28 -1.77 -4.99
C PRO A 547 20.45 -2.35 -3.84
N SER A 548 19.62 -3.34 -4.13
CA SER A 548 18.82 -4.14 -3.19
C SER A 548 18.54 -5.53 -3.80
N ILE A 549 18.09 -6.50 -3.01
CA ILE A 549 17.67 -7.81 -3.50
C ILE A 549 16.15 -7.84 -3.48
N MET A 550 15.50 -7.81 -4.65
CA MET A 550 14.06 -8.00 -4.73
C MET A 550 13.73 -9.44 -4.32
N MET A 551 12.88 -9.58 -3.31
CA MET A 551 12.48 -10.91 -2.81
C MET A 551 11.24 -11.42 -3.55
N SER A 552 10.18 -10.61 -3.61
CA SER A 552 8.93 -11.00 -4.24
C SER A 552 8.00 -9.84 -4.48
N GLN A 553 7.06 -10.06 -5.40
CA GLN A 553 5.76 -9.42 -5.42
C GLN A 553 4.77 -10.34 -4.71
N ILE A 554 3.95 -9.79 -3.82
CA ILE A 554 2.92 -10.53 -3.10
C ILE A 554 1.74 -10.80 -4.05
N LEU A 555 1.17 -12.00 -4.00
CA LEU A 555 -0.08 -12.34 -4.66
C LEU A 555 -1.24 -12.30 -3.67
N GLY A 556 -2.30 -11.60 -4.03
CA GLY A 556 -3.48 -11.45 -3.20
C GLY A 556 -4.37 -12.70 -3.20
N VAL A 557 -5.01 -12.94 -2.06
CA VAL A 557 -6.04 -13.98 -1.89
C VAL A 557 -7.22 -13.36 -1.15
N TYR A 558 -8.40 -13.41 -1.75
CA TYR A 558 -9.58 -12.72 -1.26
C TYR A 558 -10.75 -13.65 -1.05
N PHE A 559 -11.48 -13.49 0.06
CA PHE A 559 -12.49 -14.41 0.54
C PHE A 559 -13.83 -13.70 0.70
N PHE A 560 -14.82 -14.13 -0.08
CA PHE A 560 -16.18 -13.63 -0.03
C PHE A 560 -17.15 -14.76 0.26
N ARG A 561 -18.30 -14.43 0.79
CA ARG A 561 -19.44 -15.34 0.72
C ARG A 561 -19.85 -15.52 -0.73
N ASP A 562 -20.28 -16.74 -1.06
CA ASP A 562 -20.65 -17.18 -2.43
C ASP A 562 -21.87 -16.47 -3.03
N TRP A 563 -22.61 -15.73 -2.23
CA TRP A 563 -23.71 -14.87 -2.68
C TRP A 563 -23.28 -13.46 -3.13
N ILE A 564 -22.02 -13.06 -2.93
CA ILE A 564 -21.52 -11.76 -3.39
C ILE A 564 -21.26 -11.83 -4.88
N GLN A 565 -21.77 -10.83 -5.60
CA GLN A 565 -21.66 -10.66 -7.04
C GLN A 565 -21.09 -9.27 -7.38
N GLY A 566 -20.53 -9.12 -8.58
CA GLY A 566 -20.05 -7.84 -9.12
C GLY A 566 -18.62 -7.47 -8.71
N PHE A 567 -17.91 -8.33 -7.96
CA PHE A 567 -16.52 -8.06 -7.61
C PHE A 567 -15.61 -8.10 -8.84
N VAL A 568 -14.88 -6.99 -9.05
CA VAL A 568 -13.82 -6.87 -10.06
C VAL A 568 -12.55 -6.43 -9.33
N TYR A 569 -11.54 -7.28 -9.39
CA TYR A 569 -10.25 -6.96 -8.80
C TYR A 569 -9.55 -5.88 -9.64
N ASN A 570 -9.05 -4.83 -8.98
CA ASN A 570 -8.13 -3.86 -9.58
C ASN A 570 -6.90 -3.76 -8.68
N PRO A 571 -5.66 -3.93 -9.20
CA PRO A 571 -4.45 -3.98 -8.37
C PRO A 571 -4.16 -2.69 -7.60
N ILE A 572 -4.60 -1.53 -8.09
CA ILE A 572 -4.44 -0.25 -7.39
C ILE A 572 -5.57 0.03 -6.39
N ARG A 573 -6.64 -0.76 -6.45
CA ARG A 573 -7.72 -0.74 -5.46
C ARG A 573 -7.65 -2.04 -4.65
N PRO A 574 -6.79 -2.15 -3.63
CA PRO A 574 -6.70 -3.35 -2.79
C PRO A 574 -8.06 -3.69 -2.19
N VAL A 575 -8.26 -4.93 -1.81
CA VAL A 575 -9.58 -5.47 -1.41
C VAL A 575 -10.20 -4.76 -0.23
N TYR A 576 -9.38 -4.24 0.66
CA TYR A 576 -9.89 -3.44 1.76
C TYR A 576 -10.44 -2.10 1.28
N GLU A 577 -10.07 -1.65 0.10
CA GLU A 577 -10.61 -0.50 -0.64
C GLU A 577 -11.78 -0.91 -1.53
N MET A 578 -12.60 -1.84 -1.08
CA MET A 578 -13.71 -2.37 -1.86
C MET A 578 -14.71 -1.27 -2.20
N TYR A 579 -14.86 -0.99 -3.50
CA TYR A 579 -15.90 -0.07 -3.96
C TYR A 579 -17.25 -0.80 -3.94
N ALA A 580 -17.94 -0.68 -2.81
CA ALA A 580 -19.18 -1.41 -2.54
C ALA A 580 -20.32 -1.07 -3.52
N TYR A 581 -20.20 0.02 -4.26
CA TYR A 581 -21.15 0.45 -5.29
C TYR A 581 -21.40 -0.61 -6.36
N TYR A 582 -20.37 -1.33 -6.78
CA TYR A 582 -20.48 -2.36 -7.84
C TYR A 582 -20.93 -3.72 -7.32
N LEU A 583 -21.04 -3.91 -6.02
CA LEU A 583 -21.38 -5.20 -5.43
C LEU A 583 -22.89 -5.36 -5.21
N SER A 584 -23.33 -6.63 -5.20
CA SER A 584 -24.70 -7.01 -4.86
C SER A 584 -24.74 -8.40 -4.21
N LYS A 585 -25.88 -8.77 -3.62
CA LYS A 585 -26.15 -10.13 -3.12
C LYS A 585 -27.19 -10.79 -4.02
N GLY A 586 -26.91 -12.05 -4.43
CA GLY A 586 -27.82 -12.82 -5.28
C GLY A 586 -27.55 -14.33 -5.26
#